data_b6b9f01330c4435196e14e67aa110f7a
#
_entry.id   b6b9f01330c4435196e14e67aa110f7a
#
_cell.length_a   1.000
_cell.length_b   1.000
_cell.length_c   1.000
_cell.angle_alpha   90.00
_cell.angle_beta   90.00
_cell.angle_gamma   90.00
#
_symmetry.space_group_name_H-M   'P 1'
#
loop_
_entity.id
_entity.type
_entity.pdbx_description
1 polymer ?
#
loop_
_entity_poly.entity_id
_entity_poly.type
_entity_poly.pdbx_seq_one_letter_code
_entity_poly.pdbx_strand_id
1 'polypeptide(L)'
;YYPYDRLASRVLGFTGSDNQGIIGLEVKYENWLKGRNGKILTMTDAAGVELENAFEDREEPVPGHDLTISLDYNIQMYAQQMALKVKEEKGAKQVSVIIMDPQNGELLAMVNVPEFNLNDPFAFNREIEDESGKMGSKQELLNQMWRNPAINDTYEPGSTFKIITAAAGLE
;
A
#
# COMPACT_ATOMS: atom_id res chain seq x y z
N TYR A 1 -8.18 -9.24 -1.37
CA TYR A 1 -9.19 -8.67 -0.47
C TYR A 1 -8.54 -8.12 0.78
N TYR A 2 -8.85 -6.86 1.12
CA TYR A 2 -8.28 -6.13 2.26
C TYR A 2 -9.37 -5.95 3.33
N PRO A 3 -9.36 -6.74 4.41
CA PRO A 3 -10.45 -6.78 5.39
C PRO A 3 -10.64 -5.47 6.18
N TYR A 4 -9.64 -4.61 6.18
CA TYR A 4 -9.67 -3.32 6.90
C TYR A 4 -9.73 -2.12 5.97
N ASP A 5 -10.16 -2.30 4.74
CA ASP A 5 -10.42 -1.29 3.72
C ASP A 5 -9.33 -0.21 3.57
N ARG A 6 -9.25 0.71 4.53
CA ARG A 6 -8.40 1.91 4.46
C ARG A 6 -7.19 1.88 5.39
N LEU A 7 -7.06 0.85 6.23
CA LEU A 7 -6.00 0.80 7.23
C LEU A 7 -4.64 0.64 6.56
N ALA A 8 -3.73 1.59 6.84
CA ALA A 8 -2.37 1.62 6.29
C ALA A 8 -2.30 1.50 4.76
N SER A 9 -3.31 2.05 4.03
CA SER A 9 -3.46 1.84 2.59
C SER A 9 -2.23 2.25 1.78
N ARG A 10 -1.58 3.35 2.17
CA ARG A 10 -0.38 3.86 1.49
C ARG A 10 0.91 3.10 1.84
N VAL A 11 0.86 2.24 2.85
CA VAL A 11 1.97 1.35 3.22
C VAL A 11 1.81 0.00 2.58
N LEU A 12 0.66 -0.64 2.79
CA LEU A 12 0.37 -1.96 2.24
C LEU A 12 0.38 -1.94 0.72
N GLY A 13 -0.32 -0.98 0.13
CA GLY A 13 -0.55 -0.94 -1.29
C GLY A 13 -1.60 -1.95 -1.74
N PHE A 14 -1.72 -2.14 -3.05
CA PHE A 14 -2.71 -3.03 -3.62
C PHE A 14 -2.19 -3.70 -4.90
N THR A 15 -2.88 -4.77 -5.30
CA THR A 15 -2.61 -5.51 -6.52
C THR A 15 -3.60 -5.16 -7.62
N GLY A 16 -3.18 -5.26 -8.88
CA GLY A 16 -4.05 -5.18 -10.03
C GLY A 16 -4.88 -6.45 -10.26
N SER A 17 -5.67 -6.44 -11.33
CA SER A 17 -6.53 -7.56 -11.72
C SER A 17 -5.78 -8.85 -12.08
N ASP A 18 -4.50 -8.74 -12.40
CA ASP A 18 -3.59 -9.84 -12.72
C ASP A 18 -2.73 -10.28 -11.53
N ASN A 19 -3.11 -9.88 -10.31
CA ASN A 19 -2.37 -10.09 -9.07
C ASN A 19 -0.95 -9.50 -9.09
N GLN A 20 -0.69 -8.48 -9.89
CA GLN A 20 0.55 -7.75 -9.87
C GLN A 20 0.47 -6.59 -8.87
N GLY A 21 1.46 -6.45 -8.01
CA GLY A 21 1.57 -5.32 -7.07
C GLY A 21 1.70 -3.98 -7.81
N ILE A 22 0.92 -3.00 -7.44
CA ILE A 22 0.90 -1.66 -8.07
C ILE A 22 1.68 -0.65 -7.25
N ILE A 23 1.46 -0.61 -5.95
CA ILE A 23 2.15 0.29 -5.00
C ILE A 23 2.45 -0.41 -3.67
N GLY A 24 3.18 0.27 -2.80
CA GLY A 24 3.41 -0.14 -1.41
C GLY A 24 4.23 -1.41 -1.27
N LEU A 25 3.94 -2.16 -0.22
CA LEU A 25 4.59 -3.44 0.06
C LEU A 25 4.24 -4.49 -0.98
N GLU A 26 3.04 -4.44 -1.57
CA GLU A 26 2.60 -5.35 -2.62
C GLU A 26 3.55 -5.30 -3.84
N VAL A 27 3.92 -4.12 -4.31
CA VAL A 27 4.88 -3.99 -5.42
C VAL A 27 6.32 -4.26 -4.96
N LYS A 28 6.68 -3.84 -3.75
CA LYS A 28 8.05 -4.00 -3.24
C LYS A 28 8.44 -5.45 -3.06
N TYR A 29 7.50 -6.27 -2.62
CA TYR A 29 7.71 -7.69 -2.35
C TYR A 29 6.97 -8.60 -3.34
N GLU A 30 6.60 -8.09 -4.52
CA GLU A 30 5.93 -8.80 -5.60
C GLU A 30 6.50 -10.21 -5.83
N ASN A 31 7.81 -10.30 -6.03
CA ASN A 31 8.50 -11.57 -6.33
C ASN A 31 8.42 -12.59 -5.18
N TRP A 32 8.11 -12.14 -3.98
CA TRP A 32 7.98 -12.97 -2.79
C TRP A 32 6.53 -13.36 -2.52
N LEU A 33 5.63 -12.39 -2.66
CA LEU A 33 4.20 -12.57 -2.41
C LEU A 33 3.48 -13.29 -3.53
N LYS A 34 3.88 -13.03 -4.79
CA LYS A 34 3.28 -13.63 -5.96
C LYS A 34 3.84 -15.03 -6.19
N GLY A 35 3.02 -16.06 -6.08
CA GLY A 35 3.38 -17.41 -6.48
C GLY A 35 3.57 -17.57 -7.98
N ARG A 36 3.61 -18.78 -8.45
CA ARG A 36 3.60 -19.13 -9.87
C ARG A 36 2.30 -19.81 -10.23
N ASN A 37 1.63 -19.30 -11.26
CA ASN A 37 0.43 -19.94 -11.78
C ASN A 37 0.79 -21.32 -12.35
N GLY A 38 -0.03 -22.32 -12.05
CA GLY A 38 0.04 -23.60 -12.73
C GLY A 38 -0.36 -23.47 -14.21
N LYS A 39 0.02 -24.45 -14.99
CA LYS A 39 -0.34 -24.55 -16.41
C LYS A 39 -0.92 -25.92 -16.67
N ILE A 40 -1.95 -25.99 -17.49
CA ILE A 40 -2.51 -27.22 -18.02
C ILE A 40 -2.38 -27.12 -19.53
N LEU A 41 -1.63 -28.01 -20.12
CA LEU A 41 -1.51 -28.15 -21.57
C LEU A 41 -2.36 -29.35 -21.98
N THR A 42 -3.44 -29.07 -22.70
CA THR A 42 -4.31 -30.10 -23.26
C THR A 42 -4.29 -30.06 -24.80
N MET A 43 -4.51 -31.17 -25.44
CA MET A 43 -4.69 -31.21 -26.90
C MET A 43 -6.17 -30.96 -27.23
N THR A 44 -6.40 -29.98 -28.09
CA THR A 44 -7.74 -29.64 -28.58
C THR A 44 -7.85 -29.93 -30.07
N ASP A 45 -9.06 -30.17 -30.54
CA ASP A 45 -9.36 -30.24 -31.98
C ASP A 45 -9.36 -28.84 -32.62
N ALA A 46 -9.61 -28.77 -33.92
CA ALA A 46 -9.64 -27.50 -34.66
C ALA A 46 -10.80 -26.57 -34.24
N ALA A 47 -11.77 -27.06 -33.47
CA ALA A 47 -12.86 -26.27 -32.88
C ALA A 47 -12.57 -25.83 -31.42
N GLY A 48 -11.41 -26.21 -30.85
CA GLY A 48 -11.01 -25.89 -29.49
C GLY A 48 -11.62 -26.83 -28.43
N VAL A 49 -12.18 -27.95 -28.80
CA VAL A 49 -12.74 -28.97 -27.90
C VAL A 49 -11.62 -29.92 -27.48
N GLU A 50 -11.52 -30.21 -26.18
CA GLU A 50 -10.55 -31.18 -25.65
C GLU A 50 -10.78 -32.57 -26.26
N LEU A 51 -9.67 -33.20 -26.66
CA LEU A 51 -9.70 -34.56 -27.20
C LEU A 51 -9.81 -35.56 -26.06
N GLU A 52 -10.79 -36.45 -26.09
CA GLU A 52 -10.89 -37.56 -25.16
C GLU A 52 -9.64 -38.42 -25.20
N ASN A 53 -9.03 -38.70 -24.06
CA ASN A 53 -7.73 -39.40 -23.88
C ASN A 53 -6.51 -38.68 -24.43
N ALA A 54 -6.56 -37.35 -24.61
CA ALA A 54 -5.37 -36.56 -24.90
C ALA A 54 -4.37 -36.57 -23.72
N PHE A 55 -3.09 -36.47 -24.06
CA PHE A 55 -2.05 -36.27 -23.03
C PHE A 55 -2.25 -34.90 -22.38
N GLU A 56 -2.46 -34.90 -21.06
CA GLU A 56 -2.53 -33.70 -20.23
C GLU A 56 -1.19 -33.53 -19.51
N ASP A 57 -0.49 -32.43 -19.80
CA ASP A 57 0.70 -32.03 -19.05
C ASP A 57 0.31 -30.94 -18.07
N ARG A 58 0.49 -31.22 -16.78
CA ARG A 58 0.04 -30.35 -15.70
C ARG A 58 1.22 -29.89 -14.85
N GLU A 59 1.46 -28.59 -14.86
CA GLU A 59 2.37 -27.93 -13.92
C GLU A 59 1.54 -27.37 -12.76
N GLU A 60 1.79 -27.88 -11.55
CA GLU A 60 1.07 -27.43 -10.36
C GLU A 60 1.41 -25.98 -10.00
N PRO A 61 0.44 -25.18 -9.51
CA PRO A 61 0.71 -23.83 -9.04
C PRO A 61 1.59 -23.84 -7.78
N VAL A 62 2.46 -22.86 -7.67
CA VAL A 62 3.27 -22.64 -6.47
C VAL A 62 2.73 -21.42 -5.74
N PRO A 63 2.24 -21.56 -4.49
CA PRO A 63 1.75 -20.42 -3.72
C PRO A 63 2.87 -19.41 -3.43
N GLY A 64 2.50 -18.14 -3.25
CA GLY A 64 3.40 -17.12 -2.75
C GLY A 64 3.70 -17.31 -1.26
N HIS A 65 4.58 -16.48 -0.75
CA HIS A 65 4.96 -16.48 0.66
C HIS A 65 4.19 -15.41 1.45
N ASP A 66 4.08 -15.62 2.75
CA ASP A 66 3.55 -14.60 3.66
C ASP A 66 4.61 -13.56 4.00
N LEU A 67 4.18 -12.33 4.22
CA LEU A 67 5.02 -11.23 4.70
C LEU A 67 4.52 -10.74 6.04
N THR A 68 5.33 -10.94 7.08
CA THR A 68 5.07 -10.36 8.41
C THR A 68 5.76 -9.02 8.52
N ILE A 69 5.04 -8.00 8.98
CA ILE A 69 5.53 -6.62 9.15
C ILE A 69 5.44 -6.19 10.60
N SER A 70 6.18 -5.15 10.97
CA SER A 70 6.23 -4.62 12.34
C SER A 70 5.05 -3.74 12.74
N LEU A 71 4.19 -3.35 11.78
CA LEU A 71 3.01 -2.52 12.11
C LEU A 71 2.08 -3.27 13.05
N ASP A 72 1.82 -2.68 14.23
CA ASP A 72 0.83 -3.18 15.17
C ASP A 72 -0.56 -2.70 14.76
N TYR A 73 -1.50 -3.63 14.61
CA TYR A 73 -2.86 -3.32 14.19
C TYR A 73 -3.56 -2.31 15.10
N ASN A 74 -3.45 -2.48 16.42
CA ASN A 74 -4.16 -1.62 17.37
C ASN A 74 -3.55 -0.21 17.42
N ILE A 75 -2.22 -0.12 17.38
CA ILE A 75 -1.49 1.15 17.37
C ILE A 75 -1.78 1.90 16.06
N GLN A 76 -1.71 1.21 14.94
CA GLN A 76 -2.01 1.77 13.61
C GLN A 76 -3.45 2.31 13.55
N MET A 77 -4.43 1.51 13.98
CA MET A 77 -5.84 1.89 13.96
C MET A 77 -6.12 3.09 14.86
N TYR A 78 -5.59 3.07 16.11
CA TYR A 78 -5.77 4.19 17.03
C TYR A 78 -5.11 5.46 16.52
N ALA A 79 -3.88 5.37 16.02
CA ALA A 79 -3.16 6.51 15.45
C ALA A 79 -3.91 7.10 14.24
N GLN A 80 -4.50 6.25 13.39
CA GLN A 80 -5.30 6.69 12.24
C GLN A 80 -6.57 7.43 12.69
N GLN A 81 -7.28 6.93 13.69
CA GLN A 81 -8.45 7.61 14.24
C GLN A 81 -8.09 8.99 14.81
N MET A 82 -6.99 9.07 15.56
CA MET A 82 -6.53 10.34 16.11
C MET A 82 -6.06 11.32 15.04
N ALA A 83 -5.36 10.83 14.01
CA ALA A 83 -4.94 11.65 12.87
C ALA A 83 -6.15 12.22 12.10
N LEU A 84 -7.20 11.43 11.88
CA LEU A 84 -8.45 11.89 11.27
C LEU A 84 -9.12 12.99 12.11
N LYS A 85 -9.22 12.77 13.42
CA LYS A 85 -9.76 13.77 14.34
C LYS A 85 -9.00 15.08 14.29
N VAL A 86 -7.66 15.02 14.35
CA VAL A 86 -6.81 16.21 14.24
C VAL A 86 -6.98 16.90 12.90
N LYS A 87 -7.06 16.13 11.80
CA LYS A 87 -7.31 16.67 10.46
C LYS A 87 -8.59 17.48 10.41
N GLU A 88 -9.69 16.93 10.95
CA GLU A 88 -11.00 17.61 10.99
C GLU A 88 -10.96 18.85 11.89
N GLU A 89 -10.48 18.71 13.13
CA GLU A 89 -10.46 19.81 14.12
C GLU A 89 -9.59 20.99 13.68
N LYS A 90 -8.51 20.72 12.95
CA LYS A 90 -7.55 21.75 12.53
C LYS A 90 -7.76 22.20 11.07
N GLY A 91 -8.66 21.58 10.34
CA GLY A 91 -8.82 21.85 8.90
C GLY A 91 -7.54 21.54 8.10
N ALA A 92 -6.75 20.57 8.55
CA ALA A 92 -5.50 20.23 7.90
C ALA A 92 -5.77 19.48 6.60
N LYS A 93 -4.99 19.77 5.55
CA LYS A 93 -5.08 19.02 4.28
C LYS A 93 -4.67 17.57 4.47
N GLN A 94 -3.64 17.34 5.28
CA GLN A 94 -3.03 16.04 5.51
C GLN A 94 -2.46 15.98 6.93
N VAL A 95 -2.49 14.80 7.54
CA VAL A 95 -1.80 14.51 8.79
C VAL A 95 -1.04 13.20 8.65
N SER A 96 0.24 13.21 8.98
CA SER A 96 1.08 12.02 9.03
C SER A 96 1.50 11.73 10.48
N VAL A 97 1.45 10.45 10.88
CA VAL A 97 1.88 9.98 12.19
C VAL A 97 2.78 8.76 12.00
N ILE A 98 3.97 8.81 12.56
CA ILE A 98 4.91 7.68 12.58
C ILE A 98 5.19 7.34 14.05
N ILE A 99 5.00 6.09 14.42
CA ILE A 99 5.32 5.57 15.76
C ILE A 99 6.38 4.49 15.61
N MET A 100 7.49 4.67 16.29
CA MET A 100 8.66 3.79 16.20
C MET A 100 9.09 3.35 17.60
N ASP A 101 9.47 2.09 17.73
CA ASP A 101 10.19 1.62 18.91
C ASP A 101 11.65 2.10 18.85
N PRO A 102 12.11 2.95 19.79
CA PRO A 102 13.46 3.49 19.75
C PRO A 102 14.54 2.46 20.08
N GLN A 103 14.18 1.29 20.62
CA GLN A 103 15.15 0.26 21.02
C GLN A 103 15.65 -0.56 19.83
N ASN A 104 14.78 -0.82 18.86
CA ASN A 104 15.07 -1.69 17.72
C ASN A 104 14.82 -1.02 16.35
N GLY A 105 14.15 0.15 16.32
CA GLY A 105 13.84 0.89 15.12
C GLY A 105 12.62 0.39 14.35
N GLU A 106 11.86 -0.57 14.91
CA GLU A 106 10.62 -1.05 14.30
C GLU A 106 9.56 0.03 14.23
N LEU A 107 8.92 0.16 13.07
CA LEU A 107 7.78 1.03 12.89
C LEU A 107 6.51 0.31 13.33
N LEU A 108 5.92 0.77 14.42
CA LEU A 108 4.67 0.23 14.97
C LEU A 108 3.43 0.83 14.32
N ALA A 109 3.54 2.05 13.81
CA ALA A 109 2.51 2.68 12.97
C ALA A 109 3.12 3.64 11.95
N MET A 110 2.51 3.70 10.77
CA MET A 110 2.75 4.72 9.74
C MET A 110 1.41 5.12 9.13
N VAL A 111 0.90 6.25 9.55
CA VAL A 111 -0.42 6.78 9.17
C VAL A 111 -0.26 7.99 8.28
N ASN A 112 -1.08 8.08 7.26
CA ASN A 112 -1.16 9.25 6.38
C ASN A 112 -2.63 9.48 5.99
N VAL A 113 -3.30 10.37 6.68
CA VAL A 113 -4.70 10.69 6.35
C VAL A 113 -4.78 11.93 5.45
N PRO A 114 -5.67 11.93 4.45
CA PRO A 114 -6.72 10.94 4.16
C PRO A 114 -6.18 9.67 3.48
N GLU A 115 -6.68 8.53 3.91
CA GLU A 115 -6.40 7.23 3.30
C GLU A 115 -7.38 6.95 2.14
N PHE A 116 -7.04 6.00 1.26
CA PHE A 116 -7.93 5.50 0.21
C PHE A 116 -8.37 4.06 0.50
N ASN A 117 -9.43 3.59 -0.17
CA ASN A 117 -9.92 2.22 0.00
C ASN A 117 -9.10 1.25 -0.86
N LEU A 118 -8.46 0.27 -0.21
CA LEU A 118 -7.66 -0.76 -0.88
C LEU A 118 -8.50 -1.73 -1.73
N ASN A 119 -9.78 -1.90 -1.39
CA ASN A 119 -10.69 -2.73 -2.18
C ASN A 119 -11.28 -1.98 -3.39
N ASP A 120 -11.18 -0.64 -3.42
CA ASP A 120 -11.55 0.19 -4.57
C ASP A 120 -10.52 1.33 -4.75
N PRO A 121 -9.28 0.99 -5.13
CA PRO A 121 -8.17 1.93 -5.13
C PRO A 121 -8.23 2.98 -6.25
N PHE A 122 -9.10 2.79 -7.24
CA PHE A 122 -9.30 3.70 -8.37
C PHE A 122 -10.44 4.70 -8.16
N ALA A 123 -11.22 4.54 -7.08
CA ALA A 123 -12.18 5.54 -6.65
C ALA A 123 -11.47 6.68 -5.91
N PHE A 124 -11.74 7.90 -6.32
CA PHE A 124 -11.19 9.08 -5.63
C PHE A 124 -11.76 9.22 -4.23
N ASN A 125 -10.92 9.64 -3.29
CA ASN A 125 -11.42 10.17 -2.03
C ASN A 125 -11.99 11.58 -2.23
N ARG A 126 -12.80 12.07 -1.29
CA ARG A 126 -13.51 13.35 -1.43
C ARG A 126 -12.58 14.53 -1.70
N GLU A 127 -11.40 14.56 -1.08
CA GLU A 127 -10.47 15.66 -1.24
C GLU A 127 -9.91 15.74 -2.67
N ILE A 128 -9.63 14.60 -3.28
CA ILE A 128 -9.18 14.55 -4.69
C ILE A 128 -10.32 14.90 -5.65
N GLU A 129 -11.57 14.48 -5.33
CA GLU A 129 -12.74 14.87 -6.14
C GLU A 129 -12.94 16.39 -6.13
N ASP A 130 -12.80 17.06 -4.99
CA ASP A 130 -12.91 18.50 -4.87
C ASP A 130 -11.80 19.26 -5.61
N GLU A 131 -10.61 18.66 -5.74
CA GLU A 131 -9.48 19.24 -6.46
C GLU A 131 -9.46 18.87 -7.96
N SER A 132 -10.18 17.83 -8.38
CA SER A 132 -10.17 17.33 -9.77
C SER A 132 -10.64 18.35 -10.83
N GLY A 133 -11.35 19.40 -10.40
CA GLY A 133 -11.69 20.54 -11.25
C GLY A 133 -10.52 21.49 -11.58
N LYS A 134 -9.35 21.27 -11.00
CA LYS A 134 -8.26 22.26 -11.03
C LYS A 134 -7.05 21.89 -11.85
N MET A 135 -6.58 20.65 -11.97
CA MET A 135 -5.44 20.29 -12.85
C MET A 135 -5.05 18.80 -12.76
N GLY A 136 -4.81 18.20 -13.92
CA GLY A 136 -4.15 16.90 -14.05
C GLY A 136 -4.99 15.81 -14.73
N SER A 137 -4.31 14.85 -15.30
CA SER A 137 -4.97 13.64 -15.81
C SER A 137 -5.47 12.78 -14.65
N LYS A 138 -6.49 11.95 -14.90
CA LYS A 138 -6.98 10.99 -13.90
C LYS A 138 -5.84 10.19 -13.26
N GLN A 139 -4.84 9.79 -14.05
CA GLN A 139 -3.71 9.01 -13.58
C GLN A 139 -2.81 9.80 -12.61
N GLU A 140 -2.58 11.08 -12.88
CA GLU A 140 -1.79 11.93 -11.97
C GLU A 140 -2.48 12.11 -10.62
N LEU A 141 -3.80 12.31 -10.62
CA LEU A 141 -4.59 12.41 -9.39
C LEU A 141 -4.57 11.09 -8.59
N LEU A 142 -4.68 9.95 -9.25
CA LEU A 142 -4.54 8.64 -8.62
C LEU A 142 -3.15 8.44 -8.02
N ASN A 143 -2.10 8.77 -8.76
CA ASN A 143 -0.72 8.68 -8.28
C ASN A 143 -0.49 9.58 -7.05
N GLN A 144 -1.09 10.77 -7.03
CA GLN A 144 -1.05 11.67 -5.87
C GLN A 144 -1.79 11.05 -4.66
N MET A 145 -2.97 10.48 -4.87
CA MET A 145 -3.74 9.82 -3.82
C MET A 145 -2.99 8.62 -3.22
N TRP A 146 -2.34 7.81 -4.07
CA TRP A 146 -1.61 6.62 -3.65
C TRP A 146 -0.24 6.91 -3.03
N ARG A 147 0.33 8.08 -3.31
CA ARG A 147 1.65 8.46 -2.82
C ARG A 147 1.69 8.44 -1.29
N ASN A 148 2.74 7.84 -0.74
CA ASN A 148 3.01 7.86 0.70
C ASN A 148 3.87 9.07 1.06
N PRO A 149 3.32 10.14 1.63
CA PRO A 149 4.07 11.36 1.93
C PRO A 149 5.13 11.16 3.02
N ALA A 150 4.93 10.21 3.94
CA ALA A 150 5.91 9.93 4.99
C ALA A 150 7.28 9.47 4.47
N ILE A 151 7.33 8.93 3.24
CA ILE A 151 8.57 8.45 2.60
C ILE A 151 8.92 9.17 1.30
N ASN A 152 8.00 9.93 0.73
CA ASN A 152 8.20 10.57 -0.57
C ASN A 152 8.27 12.10 -0.52
N ASP A 153 7.79 12.72 0.56
CA ASP A 153 7.72 14.17 0.67
C ASP A 153 8.82 14.71 1.58
N THR A 154 9.29 15.88 1.25
CA THR A 154 10.23 16.65 2.06
C THR A 154 9.50 17.76 2.80
N TYR A 155 9.96 18.11 3.98
CA TYR A 155 9.43 19.21 4.78
C TYR A 155 10.55 19.91 5.56
N GLU A 156 10.29 21.12 6.02
CA GLU A 156 11.20 21.84 6.92
C GLU A 156 11.04 21.30 8.35
N PRO A 157 12.01 20.55 8.88
CA PRO A 157 11.84 19.84 10.16
C PRO A 157 11.84 20.77 11.37
N GLY A 158 12.39 21.96 11.24
CA GLY A 158 12.48 22.91 12.35
C GLY A 158 13.18 22.31 13.57
N SER A 159 12.58 22.51 14.78
CA SER A 159 13.16 22.04 16.06
C SER A 159 13.29 20.52 16.17
N THR A 160 12.59 19.73 15.34
CA THR A 160 12.72 18.26 15.36
C THR A 160 14.11 17.82 14.88
N PHE A 161 14.79 18.62 14.05
CA PHE A 161 16.14 18.34 13.59
C PHE A 161 17.20 18.47 14.72
N LYS A 162 16.88 19.10 15.84
CA LYS A 162 17.80 19.26 16.98
C LYS A 162 18.23 17.93 17.59
N ILE A 163 17.43 16.87 17.43
CA ILE A 163 17.79 15.50 17.86
C ILE A 163 19.04 15.03 17.11
N ILE A 164 19.10 15.25 15.80
CA ILE A 164 20.26 14.91 14.96
C ILE A 164 21.46 15.77 15.33
N THR A 165 21.25 17.06 15.54
CA THR A 165 22.32 17.98 15.98
C THR A 165 22.90 17.57 17.32
N ALA A 166 22.05 17.18 18.28
CA ALA A 166 22.49 16.71 19.59
C ALA A 166 23.26 15.37 19.49
N ALA A 167 22.79 14.43 18.70
CA ALA A 167 23.48 13.17 18.47
C ALA A 167 24.89 13.38 17.89
N ALA A 168 25.01 14.23 16.86
CA ALA A 168 26.31 14.58 16.25
C ALA A 168 27.26 15.35 17.20
N GLY A 169 26.72 15.98 18.23
CA GLY A 169 27.54 16.70 19.26
C GLY A 169 27.97 15.78 20.41
N LEU A 170 27.45 14.56 20.49
CA LEU A 170 27.81 13.57 21.51
C LEU A 170 28.85 12.56 21.00
N GLU A 171 29.04 12.44 19.67
CA GLU A 171 30.13 11.69 19.03
C GLU A 171 31.43 12.45 19.04
#